data_92f888aad7da6a3ebab5536d5355c9d2
#
_entry.id   92f888aad7da6a3ebab5536d5355c9d2
#
_cell.length_a   1.000
_cell.length_b   1.000
_cell.length_c   1.000
_cell.angle_alpha   90.00
_cell.angle_beta   90.00
_cell.angle_gamma   90.00
#
_symmetry.space_group_name_H-M   'P 1'
#
loop_
_entity.id
_entity.type
_entity.pdbx_description
1 polymer ?
#
loop_
_entity_poly.entity_id
_entity_poly.type
_entity_poly.pdbx_seq_one_letter_code
_entity_poly.pdbx_strand_id
1 'polypeptide(L)'
;YTLPALVLGFTLHEFSHAFAAVRLGDPTPRLEGRVTLNPSAHIDWVGVLLFVLLGWGYARPVHIQPGNLKGRKWGEALVALAGPLSNFLLAAACYALWDALPAGSWSGFFYYGATVNLTLCFLNLLPVPPLDGFSVVRVLIPLRSYRAVAWLQRYGIVILVVLSLVGVLGRVLGAAQAAAMQLFARIF
;
A
#
# COMPACT_ATOMS: atom_id res chain seq x y z
N TYR A 1 -2.11 -6.05 18.50
CA TYR A 1 -1.31 -6.58 17.37
C TYR A 1 -1.41 -5.73 16.10
N THR A 2 -2.53 -5.03 15.87
CA THR A 2 -2.78 -4.26 14.63
C THR A 2 -1.76 -3.14 14.42
N LEU A 3 -1.42 -2.37 15.47
CA LEU A 3 -0.49 -1.23 15.33
C LEU A 3 0.93 -1.65 14.92
N PRO A 4 1.59 -2.63 15.56
CA PRO A 4 2.89 -3.13 15.10
C PRO A 4 2.85 -3.67 13.66
N ALA A 5 1.79 -4.41 13.29
CA ALA A 5 1.61 -4.92 11.93
C ALA A 5 1.46 -3.79 10.90
N LEU A 6 0.75 -2.72 11.26
CA LEU A 6 0.57 -1.54 10.42
C LEU A 6 1.89 -0.77 10.22
N VAL A 7 2.66 -0.56 11.31
CA VAL A 7 3.96 0.12 11.26
C VAL A 7 4.92 -0.65 10.36
N LEU A 8 4.99 -1.97 10.51
CA LEU A 8 5.84 -2.83 9.67
C LEU A 8 5.37 -2.79 8.21
N GLY A 9 4.05 -2.89 7.99
CA GLY A 9 3.44 -2.88 6.67
C GLY A 9 3.72 -1.57 5.91
N PHE A 10 3.49 -0.42 6.54
CA PHE A 10 3.79 0.88 5.94
C PHE A 10 5.29 1.07 5.70
N THR A 11 6.13 0.67 6.64
CA THR A 11 7.59 0.79 6.49
C THR A 11 8.08 0.03 5.26
N LEU A 12 7.66 -1.22 5.11
CA LEU A 12 8.07 -2.05 3.98
C LEU A 12 7.48 -1.54 2.66
N HIS A 13 6.24 -1.05 2.69
CA HIS A 13 5.54 -0.46 1.55
C HIS A 13 6.31 0.76 0.99
N GLU A 14 6.55 1.76 1.83
CA GLU A 14 7.27 2.97 1.45
C GLU A 14 8.72 2.71 1.07
N PHE A 15 9.40 1.81 1.82
CA PHE A 15 10.74 1.36 1.44
C PHE A 15 10.75 0.74 0.03
N SER A 16 9.74 -0.06 -0.30
CA SER A 16 9.67 -0.73 -1.60
C SER A 16 9.48 0.24 -2.75
N HIS A 17 8.68 1.30 -2.58
CA HIS A 17 8.58 2.41 -3.53
C HIS A 17 9.93 3.11 -3.70
N ALA A 18 10.57 3.49 -2.60
CA ALA A 18 11.87 4.17 -2.61
C ALA A 18 12.95 3.33 -3.31
N PHE A 19 13.01 2.04 -2.97
CA PHE A 19 13.96 1.11 -3.55
C PHE A 19 13.74 0.90 -5.05
N ALA A 20 12.49 0.69 -5.48
CA ALA A 20 12.13 0.52 -6.88
C ALA A 20 12.45 1.79 -7.69
N ALA A 21 12.13 2.99 -7.18
CA ALA A 21 12.43 4.25 -7.83
C ALA A 21 13.93 4.42 -8.07
N VAL A 22 14.75 4.17 -7.04
CA VAL A 22 16.22 4.26 -7.17
C VAL A 22 16.76 3.22 -8.18
N ARG A 23 16.24 2.00 -8.18
CA ARG A 23 16.62 0.97 -9.16
C ARG A 23 16.24 1.35 -10.59
N LEU A 24 15.16 2.09 -10.75
CA LEU A 24 14.68 2.58 -12.04
C LEU A 24 15.31 3.92 -12.45
N GLY A 25 16.23 4.49 -11.65
CA GLY A 25 17.06 5.63 -12.02
C GLY A 25 16.70 6.95 -11.36
N ASP A 26 15.70 7.00 -10.48
CA ASP A 26 15.38 8.19 -9.70
C ASP A 26 16.18 8.24 -8.39
N PRO A 27 17.16 9.14 -8.23
CA PRO A 27 17.98 9.24 -7.02
C PRO A 27 17.23 9.93 -5.85
N THR A 28 16.09 10.57 -6.11
CA THR A 28 15.37 11.42 -5.14
C THR A 28 15.11 10.70 -3.82
N PRO A 29 14.54 9.48 -3.77
CA PRO A 29 14.29 8.79 -2.50
C PRO A 29 15.55 8.48 -1.71
N ARG A 30 16.67 8.23 -2.39
CA ARG A 30 17.97 8.00 -1.72
C ARG A 30 18.50 9.28 -1.10
N LEU A 31 18.42 10.41 -1.81
CA LEU A 31 18.87 11.71 -1.32
C LEU A 31 18.03 12.20 -0.13
N GLU A 32 16.75 11.83 -0.09
CA GLU A 32 15.85 12.12 1.04
C GLU A 32 15.97 11.13 2.20
N GLY A 33 16.88 10.14 2.13
CA GLY A 33 17.07 9.15 3.19
C GLY A 33 15.90 8.14 3.33
N ARG A 34 15.11 7.97 2.23
CA ARG A 34 13.91 7.11 2.23
C ARG A 34 14.21 5.64 1.94
N VAL A 35 15.42 5.32 1.47
CA VAL A 35 15.84 3.93 1.21
C VAL A 35 16.35 3.32 2.53
N THR A 36 15.45 3.13 3.46
CA THR A 36 15.73 2.60 4.81
C THR A 36 14.53 1.80 5.33
N LEU A 37 14.78 0.82 6.18
CA LEU A 37 13.75 0.09 6.93
C LEU A 37 13.48 0.71 8.31
N ASN A 38 14.03 1.89 8.59
CA ASN A 38 13.72 2.61 9.83
C ASN A 38 12.29 3.18 9.75
N PRO A 39 11.36 2.74 10.61
CA PRO A 39 9.98 3.21 10.58
C PRO A 39 9.83 4.73 10.72
N SER A 40 10.72 5.37 11.49
CA SER A 40 10.65 6.82 11.72
C SER A 40 10.84 7.66 10.45
N ALA A 41 11.46 7.10 9.41
CA ALA A 41 11.59 7.77 8.13
C ALA A 41 10.27 7.80 7.33
N HIS A 42 9.36 6.88 7.59
CA HIS A 42 8.14 6.65 6.82
C HIS A 42 6.86 7.02 7.57
N ILE A 43 6.92 7.06 8.90
CA ILE A 43 5.78 7.36 9.75
C ILE A 43 5.53 8.87 9.81
N ASP A 44 4.27 9.23 9.62
CA ASP A 44 3.74 10.53 10.01
C ASP A 44 2.99 10.37 11.34
N TRP A 45 3.46 11.05 12.39
CA TRP A 45 2.88 10.92 13.73
C TRP A 45 1.43 11.42 13.80
N VAL A 46 1.06 12.40 12.97
CA VAL A 46 -0.33 12.86 12.84
C VAL A 46 -1.17 11.78 12.19
N GLY A 47 -0.66 11.12 11.14
CA GLY A 47 -1.31 9.99 10.50
C GLY A 47 -1.53 8.80 11.45
N VAL A 48 -0.55 8.50 12.32
CA VAL A 48 -0.69 7.48 13.37
C VAL A 48 -1.74 7.87 14.40
N LEU A 49 -1.72 9.12 14.85
CA LEU A 49 -2.72 9.62 15.82
C LEU A 49 -4.14 9.53 15.25
N LEU A 50 -4.33 9.94 14.00
CA LEU A 50 -5.62 9.84 13.32
C LEU A 50 -6.05 8.38 13.16
N PHE A 51 -5.12 7.48 12.87
CA PHE A 51 -5.44 6.05 12.81
C PHE A 51 -5.93 5.51 14.15
N VAL A 52 -5.29 5.88 15.25
CA VAL A 52 -5.69 5.44 16.60
C VAL A 52 -7.06 6.01 17.01
N LEU A 53 -7.34 7.27 16.66
CA LEU A 53 -8.57 7.96 17.07
C LEU A 53 -9.75 7.66 16.16
N LEU A 54 -9.52 7.56 14.85
CA LEU A 54 -10.57 7.52 13.84
C LEU A 54 -10.58 6.22 13.02
N GLY A 55 -9.59 5.34 13.21
CA GLY A 55 -9.39 4.16 12.37
C GLY A 55 -8.87 4.47 10.96
N TRP A 56 -8.52 5.71 10.69
CA TRP A 56 -7.96 6.18 9.42
C TRP A 56 -6.65 6.92 9.66
N GLY A 57 -5.61 6.54 8.93
CA GLY A 57 -4.31 7.15 9.02
C GLY A 57 -3.61 7.18 7.67
N TYR A 58 -2.50 7.89 7.61
CA TYR A 58 -1.63 7.94 6.45
C TYR A 58 -0.17 7.87 6.86
N ALA A 59 0.65 7.34 5.97
CA ALA A 59 2.10 7.36 6.08
C ALA A 59 2.66 8.62 5.38
N ARG A 60 3.90 8.92 5.63
CA ARG A 60 4.62 9.98 4.93
C ARG A 60 5.08 9.45 3.56
N PRO A 61 4.47 9.88 2.44
CA PRO A 61 4.74 9.31 1.13
C PRO A 61 6.17 9.56 0.67
N VAL A 62 6.69 8.66 -0.15
CA VAL A 62 7.98 8.83 -0.82
C VAL A 62 7.81 9.74 -2.02
N HIS A 63 8.66 10.78 -2.14
CA HIS A 63 8.70 11.62 -3.32
C HIS A 63 9.41 10.90 -4.47
N ILE A 64 8.74 10.82 -5.60
CA ILE A 64 9.24 10.18 -6.82
C ILE A 64 9.21 11.23 -7.94
N GLN A 65 10.28 11.31 -8.70
CA GLN A 65 10.39 12.18 -9.89
C GLN A 65 10.19 11.33 -11.15
N PRO A 66 8.98 11.33 -11.75
CA PRO A 66 8.70 10.47 -12.91
C PRO A 66 9.62 10.73 -14.11
N GLY A 67 10.14 11.96 -14.21
CA GLY A 67 11.08 12.35 -15.28
C GLY A 67 12.43 11.62 -15.22
N ASN A 68 12.85 11.16 -14.04
CA ASN A 68 14.11 10.44 -13.83
C ASN A 68 13.96 8.93 -14.05
N LEU A 69 12.74 8.42 -14.08
CA LEU A 69 12.50 6.98 -14.18
C LEU A 69 12.75 6.43 -15.58
N LYS A 70 13.51 5.34 -15.66
CA LYS A 70 13.65 4.55 -16.89
C LYS A 70 12.26 4.04 -17.29
N GLY A 71 11.91 4.23 -18.59
CA GLY A 71 10.58 3.86 -19.09
C GLY A 71 9.46 4.84 -18.72
N ARG A 72 9.80 5.98 -18.08
CA ARG A 72 8.85 7.06 -17.73
C ARG A 72 7.55 6.54 -17.12
N LYS A 73 6.45 6.54 -17.89
CA LYS A 73 5.12 6.11 -17.41
C LYS A 73 5.12 4.68 -16.86
N TRP A 74 5.73 3.72 -17.57
CA TRP A 74 5.81 2.33 -17.10
C TRP A 74 6.71 2.19 -15.87
N GLY A 75 7.80 2.99 -15.80
CA GLY A 75 8.63 3.09 -14.61
C GLY A 75 7.81 3.54 -13.38
N GLU A 76 6.95 4.56 -13.56
CA GLU A 76 6.05 5.03 -12.51
C GLU A 76 5.07 3.94 -12.06
N ALA A 77 4.46 3.21 -12.99
CA ALA A 77 3.57 2.09 -12.65
C ALA A 77 4.29 0.96 -11.90
N LEU A 78 5.52 0.63 -12.30
CA LEU A 78 6.33 -0.38 -11.61
C LEU A 78 6.69 0.05 -10.18
N VAL A 79 7.06 1.33 -10.01
CA VAL A 79 7.29 1.88 -8.67
C VAL A 79 6.02 1.82 -7.84
N ALA A 80 4.88 2.23 -8.39
CA ALA A 80 3.59 2.20 -7.71
C ALA A 80 3.17 0.78 -7.29
N LEU A 81 3.45 -0.23 -8.09
CA LEU A 81 3.17 -1.63 -7.75
C LEU A 81 4.09 -2.21 -6.67
N ALA A 82 5.28 -1.64 -6.47
CA ALA A 82 6.27 -2.19 -5.54
C ALA A 82 5.76 -2.20 -4.08
N GLY A 83 5.05 -1.15 -3.65
CA GLY A 83 4.46 -1.07 -2.31
C GLY A 83 3.40 -2.15 -2.07
N PRO A 84 2.31 -2.18 -2.86
CA PRO A 84 1.29 -3.22 -2.73
C PRO A 84 1.83 -4.64 -2.83
N LEU A 85 2.78 -4.90 -3.73
CA LEU A 85 3.41 -6.21 -3.85
C LEU A 85 4.18 -6.59 -2.59
N SER A 86 4.91 -5.66 -1.98
CA SER A 86 5.62 -5.93 -0.73
C SER A 86 4.67 -6.27 0.41
N ASN A 87 3.53 -5.59 0.51
CA ASN A 87 2.49 -5.92 1.49
C ASN A 87 1.89 -7.32 1.22
N PHE A 88 1.65 -7.67 -0.04
CA PHE A 88 1.15 -9.01 -0.38
C PHE A 88 2.14 -10.10 0.04
N LEU A 89 3.43 -9.92 -0.24
CA LEU A 89 4.48 -10.86 0.17
C LEU A 89 4.64 -10.95 1.69
N LEU A 90 4.56 -9.82 2.39
CA LEU A 90 4.59 -9.80 3.85
C LEU A 90 3.37 -10.50 4.45
N ALA A 91 2.19 -10.29 3.85
CA ALA A 91 0.97 -10.99 4.26
C ALA A 91 1.10 -12.50 4.09
N ALA A 92 1.64 -12.97 2.97
CA ALA A 92 1.89 -14.40 2.74
C ALA A 92 2.88 -14.99 3.75
N ALA A 93 3.97 -14.27 4.05
CA ALA A 93 4.93 -14.69 5.08
C ALA A 93 4.30 -14.76 6.48
N CYS A 94 3.49 -13.75 6.83
CA CYS A 94 2.75 -13.76 8.09
C CYS A 94 1.75 -14.93 8.16
N TYR A 95 1.04 -15.20 7.06
CA TYR A 95 0.10 -16.33 6.99
C TYR A 95 0.83 -17.66 7.19
N ALA A 96 1.92 -17.90 6.49
CA ALA A 96 2.72 -19.12 6.62
C ALA A 96 3.23 -19.33 8.05
N LEU A 97 3.66 -18.25 8.72
CA LEU A 97 4.08 -18.30 10.13
C LEU A 97 2.90 -18.55 11.07
N TRP A 98 1.72 -17.99 10.79
CA TRP A 98 0.51 -18.24 11.56
C TRP A 98 0.07 -19.71 11.47
N ASP A 99 0.13 -20.29 10.26
CA ASP A 99 -0.25 -21.68 10.01
C ASP A 99 0.74 -22.68 10.63
N ALA A 100 2.03 -22.38 10.52
CA ALA A 100 3.11 -23.27 11.00
C ALA A 100 3.30 -23.25 12.54
N LEU A 101 2.87 -22.17 13.22
CA LEU A 101 3.12 -22.02 14.66
C LEU A 101 1.96 -22.53 15.50
N PRO A 102 2.22 -23.19 16.66
CA PRO A 102 1.18 -23.61 17.57
C PRO A 102 0.33 -22.42 18.03
N ALA A 103 -0.95 -22.68 18.32
CA ALA A 103 -1.83 -21.68 18.89
C ALA A 103 -1.22 -21.11 20.19
N GLY A 104 -1.00 -19.80 20.24
CA GLY A 104 -0.36 -19.12 21.36
C GLY A 104 -0.31 -17.60 21.17
N SER A 105 0.47 -16.92 22.02
CA SER A 105 0.56 -15.46 22.06
C SER A 105 0.98 -14.81 20.73
N TRP A 106 1.76 -15.49 19.91
CA TRP A 106 2.24 -14.99 18.61
C TRP A 106 1.29 -15.26 17.44
N SER A 107 0.38 -16.23 17.57
CA SER A 107 -0.60 -16.59 16.55
C SER A 107 -1.45 -15.37 16.16
N GLY A 108 -1.96 -14.63 17.13
CA GLY A 108 -2.70 -13.39 16.88
C GLY A 108 -1.88 -12.33 16.12
N PHE A 109 -0.60 -12.15 16.48
CA PHE A 109 0.26 -11.19 15.80
C PHE A 109 0.41 -11.50 14.30
N PHE A 110 0.69 -12.74 13.94
CA PHE A 110 0.86 -13.16 12.55
C PHE A 110 -0.46 -13.14 11.77
N TYR A 111 -1.57 -13.54 12.39
CA TYR A 111 -2.88 -13.42 11.76
C TYR A 111 -3.23 -11.95 11.43
N TYR A 112 -3.06 -11.05 12.40
CA TYR A 112 -3.26 -9.61 12.15
C TYR A 112 -2.21 -9.04 11.18
N GLY A 113 -1.00 -9.56 11.21
CA GLY A 113 0.03 -9.23 10.21
C GLY A 113 -0.42 -9.53 8.79
N ALA A 114 -0.97 -10.72 8.54
CA ALA A 114 -1.50 -11.11 7.26
C ALA A 114 -2.70 -10.23 6.84
N THR A 115 -3.69 -10.07 7.72
CA THR A 115 -4.93 -9.32 7.42
C THR A 115 -4.67 -7.84 7.16
N VAL A 116 -3.85 -7.18 7.96
CA VAL A 116 -3.50 -5.76 7.80
C VAL A 116 -2.76 -5.54 6.49
N ASN A 117 -1.78 -6.39 6.17
CA ASN A 117 -0.99 -6.23 4.95
C ASN A 117 -1.80 -6.55 3.68
N LEU A 118 -2.74 -7.51 3.71
CA LEU A 118 -3.69 -7.69 2.61
C LEU A 118 -4.60 -6.48 2.43
N THR A 119 -5.06 -5.88 3.53
CA THR A 119 -5.87 -4.65 3.46
C THR A 119 -5.07 -3.52 2.83
N LEU A 120 -3.82 -3.28 3.25
CA LEU A 120 -2.94 -2.27 2.66
C LEU A 120 -2.68 -2.54 1.18
N CYS A 121 -2.42 -3.79 0.80
CA CYS A 121 -2.22 -4.20 -0.58
C CYS A 121 -3.44 -3.86 -1.45
N PHE A 122 -4.62 -4.38 -1.10
CA PHE A 122 -5.81 -4.22 -1.93
C PHE A 122 -6.37 -2.80 -1.90
N LEU A 123 -6.27 -2.09 -0.77
CA LEU A 123 -6.62 -0.68 -0.71
C LEU A 123 -5.76 0.11 -1.70
N ASN A 124 -4.44 -0.05 -1.66
CA ASN A 124 -3.54 0.69 -2.53
C ASN A 124 -3.62 0.27 -4.00
N LEU A 125 -4.15 -0.89 -4.33
CA LEU A 125 -4.41 -1.30 -5.72
C LEU A 125 -5.69 -0.70 -6.32
N LEU A 126 -6.52 -0.01 -5.53
CA LEU A 126 -7.72 0.66 -6.08
C LEU A 126 -7.31 1.78 -7.06
N PRO A 127 -8.02 1.90 -8.20
CA PRO A 127 -7.69 2.89 -9.24
C PRO A 127 -8.22 4.30 -8.90
N VAL A 128 -8.08 4.72 -7.65
CA VAL A 128 -8.59 5.99 -7.13
C VAL A 128 -7.45 6.77 -6.46
N PRO A 129 -7.17 8.04 -6.86
CA PRO A 129 -6.19 8.87 -6.17
C PRO A 129 -6.58 9.10 -4.69
N PRO A 130 -5.60 9.20 -3.80
CA PRO A 130 -4.13 9.23 -3.99
C PRO A 130 -3.46 7.84 -3.95
N LEU A 131 -4.18 6.74 -4.15
CA LEU A 131 -3.69 5.37 -4.02
C LEU A 131 -2.80 4.96 -5.21
N ASP A 132 -1.90 4.01 -4.99
CA ASP A 132 -0.91 3.55 -5.99
C ASP A 132 -1.54 2.99 -7.26
N GLY A 133 -2.66 2.27 -7.12
CA GLY A 133 -3.41 1.70 -8.24
C GLY A 133 -3.85 2.75 -9.26
N PHE A 134 -4.06 4.00 -8.84
CA PHE A 134 -4.31 5.08 -9.79
C PHE A 134 -3.10 5.37 -10.68
N SER A 135 -1.88 5.37 -10.14
CA SER A 135 -0.65 5.55 -10.92
C SER A 135 -0.47 4.44 -11.96
N VAL A 136 -0.85 3.20 -11.62
CA VAL A 136 -0.85 2.08 -12.56
C VAL A 136 -1.87 2.29 -13.70
N VAL A 137 -3.10 2.66 -13.37
CA VAL A 137 -4.15 2.89 -14.38
C VAL A 137 -3.86 4.14 -15.23
N ARG A 138 -3.25 5.18 -14.64
CA ARG A 138 -2.89 6.41 -15.34
C ARG A 138 -2.00 6.18 -16.57
N VAL A 139 -1.17 5.14 -16.56
CA VAL A 139 -0.33 4.77 -17.72
C VAL A 139 -1.19 4.44 -18.95
N LEU A 140 -2.34 3.84 -18.73
CA LEU A 140 -3.27 3.40 -19.78
C LEU A 140 -4.18 4.53 -20.28
N ILE A 141 -4.29 5.63 -19.50
CA ILE A 141 -5.19 6.75 -19.84
C ILE A 141 -4.56 7.62 -20.94
N PRO A 142 -5.26 7.85 -22.07
CA PRO A 142 -4.77 8.72 -23.11
C PRO A 142 -4.61 10.18 -22.63
N LEU A 143 -3.61 10.89 -23.17
CA LEU A 143 -3.34 12.30 -22.83
C LEU A 143 -4.54 13.23 -23.06
N ARG A 144 -5.42 12.93 -24.03
CA ARG A 144 -6.66 13.66 -24.27
C ARG A 144 -7.67 13.62 -23.11
N SER A 145 -7.53 12.66 -22.19
CA SER A 145 -8.40 12.49 -21.01
C SER A 145 -7.90 13.27 -19.77
N TYR A 146 -7.02 14.27 -19.97
CA TYR A 146 -6.46 15.07 -18.88
C TYR A 146 -7.49 15.64 -17.92
N ARG A 147 -8.67 16.09 -18.43
CA ARG A 147 -9.74 16.63 -17.58
C ARG A 147 -10.30 15.59 -16.61
N ALA A 148 -10.48 14.34 -17.06
CA ALA A 148 -10.95 13.26 -16.22
C ALA A 148 -9.92 12.90 -15.13
N VAL A 149 -8.63 12.86 -15.49
CA VAL A 149 -7.53 12.62 -14.55
C VAL A 149 -7.49 13.72 -13.49
N ALA A 150 -7.54 14.98 -13.89
CA ALA A 150 -7.53 16.13 -12.98
C ALA A 150 -8.76 16.12 -12.04
N TRP A 151 -9.94 15.76 -12.57
CA TRP A 151 -11.16 15.61 -11.78
C TRP A 151 -11.01 14.50 -10.73
N LEU A 152 -10.53 13.32 -11.13
CA LEU A 152 -10.26 12.20 -10.20
C LEU A 152 -9.24 12.59 -9.12
N GLN A 153 -8.15 13.27 -9.50
CA GLN A 153 -7.15 13.74 -8.53
C GLN A 153 -7.73 14.72 -7.51
N ARG A 154 -8.66 15.58 -7.96
CA ARG A 154 -9.33 16.55 -7.06
C ARG A 154 -10.31 15.89 -6.11
N TYR A 155 -11.07 14.89 -6.56
CA TYR A 155 -12.18 14.30 -5.81
C TYR A 155 -11.88 12.88 -5.28
N GLY A 156 -10.71 12.32 -5.53
CA GLY A 156 -10.37 10.94 -5.18
C GLY A 156 -10.56 10.63 -3.69
N ILE A 157 -10.11 11.51 -2.79
CA ILE A 157 -10.31 11.33 -1.35
C ILE A 157 -11.80 11.33 -1.01
N VAL A 158 -12.59 12.24 -1.59
CA VAL A 158 -14.04 12.31 -1.36
C VAL A 158 -14.72 11.02 -1.84
N ILE A 159 -14.31 10.50 -3.00
CA ILE A 159 -14.80 9.23 -3.53
C ILE A 159 -14.50 8.09 -2.55
N LEU A 160 -13.27 7.99 -2.04
CA LEU A 160 -12.89 6.96 -1.07
C LEU A 160 -13.71 7.05 0.22
N VAL A 161 -13.91 8.26 0.74
CA VAL A 161 -14.72 8.48 1.95
C VAL A 161 -16.17 8.05 1.70
N VAL A 162 -16.77 8.45 0.58
CA VAL A 162 -18.14 8.04 0.23
C VAL A 162 -18.26 6.54 0.08
N LEU A 163 -17.34 5.89 -0.65
CA LEU A 163 -17.33 4.44 -0.81
C LEU A 163 -17.17 3.69 0.52
N SER A 164 -16.42 4.28 1.46
CA SER A 164 -16.29 3.76 2.82
C SER A 164 -17.60 3.88 3.60
N LEU A 165 -18.21 5.08 3.61
CA LEU A 165 -19.45 5.34 4.36
C LEU A 165 -20.63 4.48 3.88
N VAL A 166 -20.74 4.24 2.58
CA VAL A 166 -21.77 3.34 2.03
C VAL A 166 -21.41 1.85 2.13
N GLY A 167 -20.26 1.52 2.72
CA GLY A 167 -19.84 0.14 2.96
C GLY A 167 -19.35 -0.63 1.73
N VAL A 168 -19.27 0.02 0.56
CA VAL A 168 -18.77 -0.62 -0.68
C VAL A 168 -17.30 -0.99 -0.53
N LEU A 169 -16.50 -0.06 -0.01
CA LEU A 169 -15.06 -0.28 0.17
C LEU A 169 -14.79 -1.48 1.07
N GLY A 170 -15.48 -1.58 2.21
CA GLY A 170 -15.33 -2.72 3.14
C GLY A 170 -15.70 -4.05 2.51
N ARG A 171 -16.78 -4.09 1.69
CA ARG A 171 -17.18 -5.32 0.98
C ARG A 171 -16.16 -5.76 -0.06
N VAL A 172 -15.65 -4.81 -0.86
CA VAL A 172 -14.64 -5.10 -1.90
C VAL A 172 -13.34 -5.59 -1.27
N LEU A 173 -12.83 -4.87 -0.27
CA LEU A 173 -11.60 -5.24 0.42
C LEU A 173 -11.75 -6.57 1.18
N GLY A 174 -12.88 -6.78 1.85
CA GLY A 174 -13.17 -8.03 2.56
C GLY A 174 -13.24 -9.24 1.64
N ALA A 175 -13.88 -9.11 0.46
CA ALA A 175 -13.93 -10.17 -0.54
C ALA A 175 -12.54 -10.50 -1.10
N ALA A 176 -11.74 -9.47 -1.45
CA ALA A 176 -10.38 -9.65 -1.95
C ALA A 176 -9.47 -10.30 -0.89
N GLN A 177 -9.58 -9.86 0.36
CA GLN A 177 -8.84 -10.43 1.49
C GLN A 177 -9.22 -11.90 1.73
N ALA A 178 -10.51 -12.24 1.73
CA ALA A 178 -10.97 -13.61 1.88
C ALA A 178 -10.44 -14.52 0.77
N ALA A 179 -10.46 -14.05 -0.48
CA ALA A 179 -9.92 -14.79 -1.62
C ALA A 179 -8.40 -15.03 -1.48
N ALA A 180 -7.65 -14.03 -1.03
CA ALA A 180 -6.20 -14.17 -0.80
C ALA A 180 -5.90 -15.12 0.35
N MET A 181 -6.64 -15.06 1.46
CA MET A 181 -6.49 -15.99 2.59
C MET A 181 -6.81 -17.42 2.18
N GLN A 182 -7.85 -17.64 1.34
CA GLN A 182 -8.14 -18.95 0.78
C GLN A 182 -7.04 -19.46 -0.15
N LEU A 183 -6.42 -18.56 -0.93
CA LEU A 183 -5.27 -18.91 -1.75
C LEU A 183 -4.09 -19.36 -0.89
N PHE A 184 -3.77 -18.61 0.17
CA PHE A 184 -2.70 -18.96 1.11
C PHE A 184 -2.96 -20.31 1.78
N ALA A 185 -4.19 -20.59 2.22
CA ALA A 185 -4.59 -21.86 2.79
C ALA A 185 -4.46 -23.08 1.86
N ARG A 186 -4.30 -22.84 0.56
CA ARG A 186 -4.04 -23.92 -0.42
C ARG A 186 -2.55 -24.12 -0.73
N ILE A 187 -1.74 -23.11 -0.39
CA ILE A 187 -0.29 -23.11 -0.71
C ILE A 187 0.50 -23.59 0.51
N PHE A 188 0.10 -23.17 1.69
CA PHE A 188 0.73 -23.50 2.97
C PHE A 188 -0.06 -24.59 3.71
#